data_1e0a54307e9b2b3f416d95213e2eaf41
#
_entry.id   1e0a54307e9b2b3f416d95213e2eaf41
#
_cell.length_a   1.000
_cell.length_b   1.000
_cell.length_c   1.000
_cell.angle_alpha   90.00
_cell.angle_beta   90.00
_cell.angle_gamma   90.00
#
_symmetry.space_group_name_H-M   'P 1'
#
loop_
_entity.id
_entity.type
_entity.pdbx_description
1 polymer ?
#
loop_
_entity_poly.entity_id
_entity_poly.type
_entity_poly.pdbx_seq_one_letter_code
_entity_poly.pdbx_strand_id
1 'polypeptide(L)'
;VRTSLRIKGESGEHLTTIPPYGYVKDPDNSEHWLVDPEAAQVVKRIFSLCMDGNGPTQIARMLKEDHVLTPTVYQDRQKRKVRCALPDNPYNWNGSTVAAILERMEYCGHTVNFKTHRQSYKIKKTIENPPEQWKIFRNTHEAIVDEDTFQRVQELRRNKRRPARTSKSNLFSGVAY
;
A
#
# COMPACT_ATOMS: atom_id res chain seq x y z
N VAL A 1 -25.64 -3.33 10.13
CA VAL A 1 -24.31 -2.76 9.77
C VAL A 1 -23.49 -3.72 8.93
N ARG A 2 -23.36 -5.02 9.30
CA ARG A 2 -22.58 -6.00 8.50
C ARG A 2 -23.20 -6.28 7.14
N THR A 3 -24.52 -6.44 7.08
CA THR A 3 -25.24 -6.69 5.83
C THR A 3 -25.13 -5.49 4.88
N SER A 4 -25.26 -4.27 5.39
CA SER A 4 -25.11 -3.04 4.60
C SER A 4 -23.70 -2.88 4.00
N LEU A 5 -22.64 -3.13 4.80
CA LEU A 5 -21.26 -3.09 4.30
C LEU A 5 -20.99 -4.20 3.27
N ARG A 6 -21.63 -5.36 3.44
CA ARG A 6 -21.49 -6.45 2.49
C ARG A 6 -22.13 -6.10 1.15
N ILE A 7 -23.36 -5.58 1.17
CA ILE A 7 -24.07 -5.12 -0.05
C ILE A 7 -23.24 -4.06 -0.77
N LYS A 8 -22.76 -3.03 -0.06
CA LYS A 8 -21.87 -1.99 -0.63
C LYS A 8 -20.61 -2.56 -1.23
N GLY A 9 -19.96 -3.49 -0.56
CA GLY A 9 -18.76 -4.13 -1.07
C GLY A 9 -19.00 -5.04 -2.26
N GLU A 10 -20.16 -5.64 -2.37
CA GLU A 10 -20.60 -6.46 -3.49
C GLU A 10 -21.04 -5.63 -4.71
N SER A 11 -21.51 -4.38 -4.50
CA SER A 11 -21.84 -3.43 -5.56
C SER A 11 -20.65 -2.71 -6.17
N GLY A 12 -19.45 -2.87 -5.61
CA GLY A 12 -18.24 -2.22 -6.12
C GLY A 12 -17.91 -0.88 -5.47
N GLU A 13 -18.70 -0.46 -4.48
CA GLU A 13 -18.39 0.74 -3.72
C GLU A 13 -17.15 0.55 -2.85
N HIS A 14 -16.40 1.62 -2.64
CA HIS A 14 -15.23 1.58 -1.76
C HIS A 14 -15.65 1.41 -0.30
N LEU A 15 -15.19 0.33 0.34
CA LEU A 15 -15.43 0.08 1.77
C LEU A 15 -14.52 0.91 2.68
N THR A 16 -13.47 1.50 2.13
CA THR A 16 -12.50 2.30 2.89
C THR A 16 -12.97 3.72 3.06
N THR A 17 -12.94 4.20 4.30
CA THR A 17 -13.34 5.58 4.64
C THR A 17 -12.33 6.62 4.14
N ILE A 18 -11.04 6.26 4.09
CA ILE A 18 -9.94 7.14 3.68
C ILE A 18 -9.31 6.52 2.43
N PRO A 19 -9.22 7.28 1.31
CA PRO A 19 -8.52 6.82 0.11
C PRO A 19 -7.05 6.50 0.38
N PRO A 20 -6.41 5.65 -0.43
CA PRO A 20 -4.97 5.46 -0.41
C PRO A 20 -4.24 6.78 -0.70
N TYR A 21 -2.99 6.88 -0.24
CA TYR A 21 -2.12 8.00 -0.60
C TYR A 21 -1.98 8.10 -2.12
N GLY A 22 -2.14 9.27 -2.69
CA GLY A 22 -2.24 9.49 -4.15
C GLY A 22 -3.66 9.72 -4.66
N TYR A 23 -4.66 9.46 -3.81
CA TYR A 23 -6.07 9.69 -4.13
C TYR A 23 -6.76 10.56 -3.10
N VAL A 24 -7.79 11.26 -3.54
CA VAL A 24 -8.73 12.02 -2.72
C VAL A 24 -10.16 11.59 -3.04
N LYS A 25 -11.07 11.82 -2.11
CA LYS A 25 -12.50 11.66 -2.40
C LYS A 25 -12.97 12.81 -3.26
N ASP A 26 -13.83 12.49 -4.22
CA ASP A 26 -14.55 13.49 -4.99
C ASP A 26 -15.49 14.26 -4.04
N PRO A 27 -15.46 15.61 -4.04
CA PRO A 27 -16.36 16.43 -3.23
C PRO A 27 -17.84 16.19 -3.56
N ASP A 28 -18.16 15.94 -4.83
CA ASP A 28 -19.52 15.75 -5.32
C ASP A 28 -20.01 14.32 -5.16
N ASN A 29 -19.09 13.35 -5.22
CA ASN A 29 -19.40 11.92 -5.06
C ASN A 29 -18.36 11.24 -4.17
N SER A 30 -18.63 11.14 -2.87
CA SER A 30 -17.72 10.56 -1.89
C SER A 30 -17.35 9.08 -2.13
N GLU A 31 -18.04 8.41 -3.04
CA GLU A 31 -17.78 7.02 -3.45
C GLU A 31 -16.77 6.95 -4.60
N HIS A 32 -16.50 8.06 -5.26
CA HIS A 32 -15.50 8.16 -6.32
C HIS A 32 -14.17 8.71 -5.79
N TRP A 33 -13.06 8.26 -6.38
CA TRP A 33 -11.73 8.75 -6.06
C TRP A 33 -11.12 9.52 -7.21
N LEU A 34 -10.59 10.69 -6.90
CA LEU A 34 -9.83 11.52 -7.83
C LEU A 34 -8.34 11.39 -7.55
N VAL A 35 -7.53 11.52 -8.56
CA VAL A 35 -6.07 11.54 -8.43
C VAL A 35 -5.64 12.85 -7.77
N ASP A 36 -4.81 12.77 -6.74
CA ASP A 36 -4.09 13.89 -6.15
C ASP A 36 -2.75 14.05 -6.90
N PRO A 37 -2.56 15.09 -7.72
CA PRO A 37 -1.40 15.17 -8.61
C PRO A 37 -0.06 15.15 -7.88
N GLU A 38 0.05 15.83 -6.74
CA GLU A 38 1.29 15.91 -5.97
C GLU A 38 1.62 14.54 -5.33
N ALA A 39 0.66 13.95 -4.66
CA ALA A 39 0.85 12.64 -4.02
C ALA A 39 1.03 11.51 -5.06
N ALA A 40 0.34 11.59 -6.21
CA ALA A 40 0.46 10.62 -7.28
C ALA A 40 1.87 10.60 -7.90
N GLN A 41 2.53 11.76 -8.02
CA GLN A 41 3.92 11.80 -8.48
C GLN A 41 4.86 11.02 -7.54
N VAL A 42 4.65 11.12 -6.23
CA VAL A 42 5.42 10.35 -5.25
C VAL A 42 5.16 8.85 -5.41
N VAL A 43 3.89 8.45 -5.62
CA VAL A 43 3.53 7.05 -5.88
C VAL A 43 4.22 6.54 -7.15
N LYS A 44 4.13 7.26 -8.27
CA LYS A 44 4.81 6.91 -9.53
C LYS A 44 6.32 6.76 -9.33
N ARG A 45 6.93 7.67 -8.59
CA ARG A 45 8.36 7.61 -8.25
C ARG A 45 8.73 6.36 -7.44
N ILE A 46 7.90 5.97 -6.46
CA ILE A 46 8.10 4.74 -5.68
C ILE A 46 8.11 3.51 -6.59
N PHE A 47 7.18 3.43 -7.53
CA PHE A 47 7.12 2.33 -8.50
C PHE A 47 8.34 2.33 -9.43
N SER A 48 8.76 3.49 -9.97
CA SER A 48 9.96 3.63 -10.80
C SER A 48 11.22 3.18 -10.05
N LEU A 49 11.45 3.67 -8.83
CA LEU A 49 12.58 3.25 -8.02
C LEU A 49 12.59 1.74 -7.73
N CYS A 50 11.41 1.12 -7.58
CA CYS A 50 11.31 -0.33 -7.42
C CYS A 50 11.68 -1.07 -8.72
N MET A 51 11.29 -0.55 -9.88
CA MET A 51 11.68 -1.06 -11.21
C MET A 51 13.20 -0.99 -11.41
N ASP A 52 13.84 0.08 -10.94
CA ASP A 52 15.30 0.26 -10.95
C ASP A 52 16.04 -0.70 -9.99
N GLY A 53 15.29 -1.55 -9.31
CA GLY A 53 15.86 -2.58 -8.47
C GLY A 53 16.01 -2.22 -6.99
N ASN A 54 15.54 -1.06 -6.54
CA ASN A 54 15.61 -0.70 -5.14
C ASN A 54 14.59 -1.46 -4.29
N GLY A 55 14.99 -1.85 -3.09
CA GLY A 55 14.08 -2.46 -2.11
C GLY A 55 13.28 -1.40 -1.34
N PRO A 56 12.14 -1.79 -0.69
CA PRO A 56 11.29 -0.82 0.03
C PRO A 56 12.02 0.02 1.06
N THR A 57 12.99 -0.56 1.78
CA THR A 57 13.80 0.16 2.78
C THR A 57 14.75 1.17 2.14
N GLN A 58 15.33 0.83 0.97
CA GLN A 58 16.18 1.75 0.21
C GLN A 58 15.36 2.93 -0.32
N ILE A 59 14.21 2.64 -0.92
CA ILE A 59 13.27 3.66 -1.40
C ILE A 59 12.85 4.60 -0.26
N ALA A 60 12.50 4.05 0.91
CA ALA A 60 12.14 4.85 2.08
C ALA A 60 13.29 5.79 2.51
N ARG A 61 14.55 5.33 2.46
CA ARG A 61 15.71 6.14 2.75
C ARG A 61 15.88 7.27 1.74
N MET A 62 15.76 6.98 0.44
CA MET A 62 15.87 7.99 -0.63
C MET A 62 14.79 9.07 -0.48
N LEU A 63 13.53 8.68 -0.23
CA LEU A 63 12.45 9.63 0.00
C LEU A 63 12.68 10.51 1.24
N LYS A 64 13.30 9.95 2.30
CA LYS A 64 13.68 10.70 3.50
C LYS A 64 14.81 11.70 3.21
N GLU A 65 15.84 11.30 2.47
CA GLU A 65 16.96 12.16 2.05
C GLU A 65 16.49 13.32 1.19
N ASP A 66 15.52 13.07 0.31
CA ASP A 66 14.91 14.08 -0.57
C ASP A 66 13.82 14.92 0.13
N HIS A 67 13.65 14.79 1.45
CA HIS A 67 12.67 15.53 2.24
C HIS A 67 11.23 15.44 1.70
N VAL A 68 10.85 14.26 1.20
CA VAL A 68 9.47 14.00 0.78
C VAL A 68 8.60 13.74 2.02
N LEU A 69 7.48 14.45 2.14
CA LEU A 69 6.55 14.27 3.27
C LEU A 69 5.97 12.86 3.30
N THR A 70 5.91 12.26 4.50
CA THR A 70 5.23 10.98 4.67
C THR A 70 3.73 11.10 4.39
N PRO A 71 3.04 10.02 3.96
CA PRO A 71 1.60 10.07 3.66
C PRO A 71 0.74 10.66 4.78
N THR A 72 1.06 10.35 6.04
CA THR A 72 0.34 10.84 7.21
C THR A 72 0.49 12.34 7.36
N VAL A 73 1.72 12.86 7.28
CA VAL A 73 1.99 14.31 7.41
C VAL A 73 1.42 15.07 6.21
N TYR A 74 1.54 14.51 5.01
CA TYR A 74 0.95 15.11 3.82
C TYR A 74 -0.57 15.26 3.95
N GLN A 75 -1.26 14.20 4.39
CA GLN A 75 -2.72 14.23 4.60
C GLN A 75 -3.12 15.25 5.67
N ASP A 76 -2.37 15.34 6.77
CA ASP A 76 -2.60 16.33 7.83
C ASP A 76 -2.42 17.76 7.32
N ARG A 77 -1.35 18.01 6.56
CA ARG A 77 -1.09 19.32 5.94
C ARG A 77 -2.23 19.74 5.00
N GLN A 78 -2.86 18.78 4.33
CA GLN A 78 -4.05 18.99 3.50
C GLN A 78 -5.36 19.05 4.32
N LYS A 79 -5.27 19.12 5.66
CA LYS A 79 -6.43 19.11 6.59
C LYS A 79 -7.35 17.90 6.40
N ARG A 80 -6.81 16.77 5.94
CA ARG A 80 -7.54 15.53 5.76
C ARG A 80 -7.49 14.68 7.04
N LYS A 81 -8.48 13.81 7.21
CA LYS A 81 -8.53 12.93 8.39
C LYS A 81 -7.35 11.97 8.43
N VAL A 82 -6.56 12.03 9.49
CA VAL A 82 -5.45 11.10 9.79
C VAL A 82 -5.87 10.10 10.85
N ARG A 83 -5.34 8.88 10.78
CA ARG A 83 -5.68 7.79 11.72
C ARG A 83 -4.68 7.63 12.85
N CYS A 84 -3.48 8.12 12.71
CA CYS A 84 -2.37 7.95 13.64
C CYS A 84 -1.81 9.30 14.08
N ALA A 85 -1.09 9.30 15.20
CA ALA A 85 -0.32 10.46 15.61
C ALA A 85 0.72 10.84 14.55
N LEU A 86 1.00 12.13 14.44
CA LEU A 86 2.02 12.63 13.55
C LEU A 86 3.41 12.20 14.05
N PRO A 87 4.32 11.80 13.15
CA PRO A 87 5.69 11.51 13.53
C PRO A 87 6.46 12.80 13.85
N ASP A 88 7.42 12.73 14.77
CA ASP A 88 8.30 13.86 15.10
C ASP A 88 9.10 14.35 13.88
N ASN A 89 9.54 13.42 13.03
CA ASN A 89 10.17 13.74 11.77
C ASN A 89 9.20 13.54 10.60
N PRO A 90 8.78 14.62 9.91
CA PRO A 90 7.80 14.56 8.83
C PRO A 90 8.25 13.78 7.59
N TYR A 91 9.55 13.54 7.44
CA TYR A 91 10.18 12.85 6.31
C TYR A 91 10.59 11.41 6.64
N ASN A 92 10.22 10.91 7.81
CA ASN A 92 10.68 9.59 8.26
C ASN A 92 9.87 8.46 7.62
N TRP A 93 10.10 8.23 6.32
CA TRP A 93 9.51 7.11 5.61
C TRP A 93 9.96 5.77 6.19
N ASN A 94 9.04 4.83 6.23
CA ASN A 94 9.30 3.46 6.68
C ASN A 94 9.19 2.49 5.48
N GLY A 95 10.08 1.51 5.41
CA GLY A 95 10.04 0.48 4.37
C GLY A 95 8.71 -0.30 4.32
N SER A 96 8.03 -0.49 5.46
CA SER A 96 6.70 -1.10 5.50
C SER A 96 5.63 -0.24 4.81
N THR A 97 5.70 1.09 4.94
CA THR A 97 4.80 2.02 4.25
C THR A 97 5.00 1.95 2.74
N VAL A 98 6.26 1.93 2.28
CA VAL A 98 6.60 1.76 0.86
C VAL A 98 6.14 0.41 0.35
N ALA A 99 6.37 -0.68 1.10
CA ALA A 99 5.91 -2.02 0.74
C ALA A 99 4.38 -2.07 0.59
N ALA A 100 3.64 -1.47 1.53
CA ALA A 100 2.19 -1.39 1.46
C ALA A 100 1.68 -0.59 0.25
N ILE A 101 2.40 0.47 -0.17
CA ILE A 101 2.09 1.21 -1.41
C ILE A 101 2.29 0.30 -2.62
N LEU A 102 3.44 -0.38 -2.73
CA LEU A 102 3.77 -1.26 -3.85
C LEU A 102 2.83 -2.48 -3.99
N GLU A 103 2.14 -2.88 -2.92
CA GLU A 103 1.20 -4.02 -2.91
C GLU A 103 -0.24 -3.66 -3.29
N ARG A 104 -0.56 -2.38 -3.37
CA ARG A 104 -1.94 -1.93 -3.59
C ARG A 104 -2.32 -1.94 -5.07
N MET A 105 -3.16 -2.89 -5.46
CA MET A 105 -3.74 -2.96 -6.81
C MET A 105 -4.68 -1.78 -7.11
N GLU A 106 -5.12 -1.06 -6.08
CA GLU A 106 -5.93 0.14 -6.22
C GLU A 106 -5.24 1.23 -7.05
N TYR A 107 -3.91 1.24 -7.11
CA TYR A 107 -3.16 2.18 -7.97
C TYR A 107 -3.33 1.91 -9.47
N CYS A 108 -3.80 0.72 -9.87
CA CYS A 108 -4.18 0.40 -11.24
C CYS A 108 -5.61 0.81 -11.59
N GLY A 109 -6.28 1.60 -10.75
CA GLY A 109 -7.66 2.04 -10.97
C GLY A 109 -8.71 1.02 -10.56
N HIS A 110 -8.38 0.03 -9.74
CA HIS A 110 -9.28 -1.04 -9.33
C HIS A 110 -9.75 -0.87 -7.89
N THR A 111 -11.00 -1.15 -7.63
CA THR A 111 -11.51 -1.30 -6.25
C THR A 111 -11.33 -2.74 -5.81
N VAL A 112 -10.65 -2.95 -4.68
CA VAL A 112 -10.45 -4.29 -4.11
C VAL A 112 -11.09 -4.35 -2.73
N ASN A 113 -12.20 -5.08 -2.64
CA ASN A 113 -12.97 -5.25 -1.42
C ASN A 113 -12.73 -6.63 -0.81
N PHE A 114 -13.06 -6.77 0.47
CA PHE A 114 -12.97 -8.02 1.24
C PHE A 114 -11.57 -8.61 1.36
N LYS A 115 -10.52 -7.79 1.33
CA LYS A 115 -9.14 -8.24 1.63
C LYS A 115 -9.00 -8.83 3.04
N THR A 116 -9.82 -8.33 3.97
CA THR A 116 -9.80 -8.75 5.36
C THR A 116 -11.21 -8.91 5.91
N HIS A 117 -11.36 -9.76 6.93
CA HIS A 117 -12.59 -9.88 7.69
C HIS A 117 -12.32 -9.93 9.19
N ARG A 118 -13.32 -9.64 9.99
CA ARG A 118 -13.30 -9.86 11.44
C ARG A 118 -14.04 -11.14 11.77
N GLN A 119 -13.39 -12.03 12.49
CA GLN A 119 -13.94 -13.34 12.86
C GLN A 119 -15.26 -13.21 13.63
N SER A 120 -15.34 -12.27 14.58
CA SER A 120 -16.51 -12.11 15.44
C SER A 120 -16.65 -10.65 15.91
N TYR A 121 -17.83 -10.28 16.41
CA TYR A 121 -18.05 -9.00 17.08
C TYR A 121 -17.22 -8.88 18.38
N LYS A 122 -17.09 -9.98 19.10
CA LYS A 122 -16.33 -10.02 20.37
C LYS A 122 -14.81 -10.05 20.13
N ILE A 123 -14.36 -10.71 19.06
CA ILE A 123 -12.94 -10.84 18.72
C ILE A 123 -12.59 -9.78 17.67
N LYS A 124 -11.94 -8.72 18.11
CA LYS A 124 -11.54 -7.59 17.22
C LYS A 124 -10.37 -7.93 16.27
N LYS A 125 -9.90 -9.19 16.25
CA LYS A 125 -8.80 -9.62 15.38
C LYS A 125 -9.24 -9.56 13.93
N THR A 126 -8.47 -8.85 13.12
CA THR A 126 -8.62 -8.82 11.66
C THR A 126 -7.84 -9.99 11.07
N ILE A 127 -8.47 -10.74 10.20
CA ILE A 127 -7.88 -11.89 9.48
C ILE A 127 -7.84 -11.52 8.00
N GLU A 128 -6.74 -11.82 7.33
CA GLU A 128 -6.60 -11.65 5.90
C GLU A 128 -7.36 -12.76 5.16
N ASN A 129 -8.11 -12.38 4.14
CA ASN A 129 -8.76 -13.31 3.25
C ASN A 129 -7.78 -13.75 2.15
N PRO A 130 -7.84 -15.02 1.71
CA PRO A 130 -7.09 -15.43 0.55
C PRO A 130 -7.56 -14.66 -0.70
N PRO A 131 -6.66 -14.45 -1.69
CA PRO A 131 -6.97 -13.64 -2.87
C PRO A 131 -8.21 -14.08 -3.66
N GLU A 132 -8.58 -15.36 -3.61
CA GLU A 132 -9.78 -15.91 -4.27
C GLU A 132 -11.09 -15.35 -3.69
N GLN A 133 -11.06 -14.87 -2.45
CA GLN A 133 -12.21 -14.27 -1.78
C GLN A 133 -12.31 -12.75 -1.97
N TRP A 134 -11.30 -12.14 -2.58
CA TRP A 134 -11.33 -10.71 -2.86
C TRP A 134 -12.32 -10.41 -3.99
N LYS A 135 -13.06 -9.33 -3.84
CA LYS A 135 -13.89 -8.79 -4.91
C LYS A 135 -13.14 -7.64 -5.58
N ILE A 136 -12.76 -7.84 -6.83
CA ILE A 136 -12.01 -6.87 -7.62
C ILE A 136 -12.94 -6.29 -8.68
N PHE A 137 -13.13 -4.98 -8.63
CA PHE A 137 -13.88 -4.21 -9.62
C PHE A 137 -12.88 -3.39 -10.41
N ARG A 138 -12.84 -3.62 -11.72
CA ARG A 138 -11.85 -2.98 -12.59
C ARG A 138 -12.31 -1.60 -13.04
N ASN A 139 -11.35 -0.68 -13.25
CA ASN A 139 -11.56 0.65 -13.83
C ASN A 139 -12.65 1.47 -13.12
N THR A 140 -12.63 1.47 -11.80
CA THR A 140 -13.56 2.24 -10.97
C THR A 140 -13.11 3.67 -10.73
N HIS A 141 -11.83 3.97 -10.94
CA HIS A 141 -11.24 5.29 -10.81
C HIS A 141 -10.00 5.40 -11.70
N GLU A 142 -9.47 6.60 -11.86
CA GLU A 142 -8.28 6.85 -12.67
C GLU A 142 -7.05 6.13 -12.10
N ALA A 143 -6.30 5.43 -12.96
CA ALA A 143 -5.08 4.73 -12.59
C ALA A 143 -3.90 5.69 -12.41
N ILE A 144 -3.12 5.54 -11.34
CA ILE A 144 -1.85 6.24 -11.15
C ILE A 144 -0.71 5.48 -11.80
N VAL A 145 -0.81 4.15 -11.82
CA VAL A 145 0.21 3.23 -12.36
C VAL A 145 -0.48 2.26 -13.31
N ASP A 146 0.13 1.97 -14.44
CA ASP A 146 -0.35 0.96 -15.38
C ASP A 146 -0.22 -0.46 -14.83
N GLU A 147 -1.07 -1.36 -15.29
CA GLU A 147 -1.15 -2.73 -14.81
C GLU A 147 0.15 -3.52 -15.10
N ASP A 148 0.80 -3.25 -16.25
CA ASP A 148 2.07 -3.89 -16.62
C ASP A 148 3.20 -3.53 -15.66
N THR A 149 3.35 -2.24 -15.32
CA THR A 149 4.32 -1.78 -14.31
C THR A 149 4.04 -2.39 -12.95
N PHE A 150 2.77 -2.45 -12.56
CA PHE A 150 2.38 -3.08 -11.29
C PHE A 150 2.78 -4.56 -11.25
N GLN A 151 2.45 -5.33 -12.29
CA GLN A 151 2.78 -6.75 -12.37
C GLN A 151 4.28 -7.00 -12.33
N ARG A 152 5.07 -6.24 -13.10
CA ARG A 152 6.53 -6.31 -13.08
C ARG A 152 7.12 -6.05 -11.69
N VAL A 153 6.59 -5.04 -10.98
CA VAL A 153 7.00 -4.75 -9.60
C VAL A 153 6.71 -5.93 -8.68
N GLN A 154 5.53 -6.59 -8.83
CA GLN A 154 5.22 -7.77 -8.01
C GLN A 154 6.19 -8.94 -8.30
N GLU A 155 6.54 -9.18 -9.56
CA GLU A 155 7.52 -10.20 -9.96
C GLU A 155 8.92 -9.93 -9.38
N LEU A 156 9.41 -8.68 -9.52
CA LEU A 156 10.69 -8.27 -8.96
C LEU A 156 10.75 -8.47 -7.44
N ARG A 157 9.66 -8.18 -6.74
CA ARG A 157 9.56 -8.34 -5.28
C ARG A 157 9.50 -9.79 -4.85
N ARG A 158 8.85 -10.69 -5.63
CA ARG A 158 8.86 -12.14 -5.38
C ARG A 158 10.25 -12.73 -5.50
N ASN A 159 10.97 -12.37 -6.55
CA ASN A 159 12.30 -12.91 -6.84
C ASN A 159 13.38 -12.45 -5.85
N LYS A 160 13.17 -11.32 -5.16
CA LYS A 160 14.08 -10.79 -4.12
C LYS A 160 13.87 -11.37 -2.72
N ARG A 161 12.95 -12.31 -2.52
CA ARG A 161 12.84 -13.00 -1.23
C ARG A 161 14.15 -13.76 -0.99
N ARG A 162 14.86 -13.37 0.08
CA ARG A 162 16.02 -14.12 0.55
C ARG A 162 15.59 -15.57 0.77
N PRO A 163 16.34 -16.56 0.27
CA PRO A 163 16.09 -17.96 0.59
C PRO A 163 16.05 -18.10 2.12
N ALA A 164 15.16 -18.93 2.63
CA ALA A 164 15.09 -19.21 4.06
C ALA A 164 16.51 -19.54 4.54
N ARG A 165 16.91 -18.90 5.65
CA ARG A 165 18.20 -19.18 6.28
C ARG A 165 18.20 -20.64 6.66
N THR A 166 18.80 -21.49 5.82
CA THR A 166 19.05 -22.88 6.19
C THR A 166 19.98 -22.85 7.39
N SER A 167 19.54 -23.42 8.49
CA SER A 167 20.30 -23.54 9.74
C SER A 167 21.51 -24.50 9.64
N LYS A 168 22.00 -24.76 8.43
CA LYS A 168 23.26 -25.46 8.24
C LYS A 168 24.37 -24.50 8.65
N SER A 169 24.89 -24.70 9.87
CA SER A 169 26.15 -24.11 10.30
C SER A 169 27.18 -24.33 9.19
N ASN A 170 27.72 -23.25 8.63
CA ASN A 170 28.88 -23.36 7.75
C ASN A 170 29.98 -24.06 8.55
N LEU A 171 30.47 -25.19 8.03
CA LEU A 171 31.59 -25.96 8.60
C LEU A 171 32.86 -25.13 8.84
N PHE A 172 32.90 -23.89 8.31
CA PHE A 172 34.04 -22.97 8.41
C PHE A 172 33.78 -21.77 9.35
N SER A 173 32.65 -21.68 10.05
CA SER A 173 32.42 -20.63 11.05
C SER A 173 33.11 -21.02 12.36
N GLY A 174 34.38 -20.71 12.50
CA GLY A 174 35.15 -20.99 13.71
C GLY A 174 36.66 -21.23 13.48
N VAL A 175 37.12 -21.17 12.24
CA VAL A 175 38.54 -21.32 11.93
C VAL A 175 39.07 -20.01 11.36
N ALA A 176 39.23 -19.00 12.21
CA ALA A 176 40.10 -17.85 11.97
C ALA A 176 40.93 -17.66 13.21
N TYR A 177 42.18 -18.04 13.13
CA TYR A 177 43.24 -17.64 14.05
C TYR A 177 43.65 -16.20 13.73
#